data_a611bc46161fdc57149bc3bd002f7692
#
_entry.id   a611bc46161fdc57149bc3bd002f7692
#
_cell.length_a   1.000
_cell.length_b   1.000
_cell.length_c   1.000
_cell.angle_alpha   90.00
_cell.angle_beta   90.00
_cell.angle_gamma   90.00
#
_symmetry.space_group_name_H-M   'P 1'
#
loop_
_entity.id
_entity.type
_entity.pdbx_description
1 polymer ?
#
loop_
_entity_poly.entity_id
_entity_poly.type
_entity_poly.pdbx_seq_one_letter_code
_entity_poly.pdbx_strand_id
1 'polypeptide(L)'
;MNYFSYTLERGNTPNIHPLCEELESKVIRGEAVAIKALELKQNGFIPDLILGHPGWGEMLFLSDIWPSIPQLHYVEFFHGVAGTDDDFDGGFTTEKSWMDNARARLKNAHNLSNLNLMSHGVSPTYFQHGLLPEWAKRKTSVIHDGIDTSILRTKTDASITLKFSQISSKL
;
A
#
# COMPACT_ATOMS: atom_id res chain seq x y z
N MET A 1 7.90 -24.52 1.54
CA MET A 1 7.05 -23.34 1.38
C MET A 1 6.08 -23.63 0.24
N ASN A 2 4.77 -23.50 0.46
CA ASN A 2 3.76 -23.68 -0.58
C ASN A 2 3.47 -22.34 -1.21
N TYR A 3 3.36 -22.29 -2.54
CA TYR A 3 3.03 -21.09 -3.30
C TYR A 3 1.69 -21.29 -4.01
N PHE A 4 0.78 -20.34 -3.83
CA PHE A 4 -0.54 -20.33 -4.46
C PHE A 4 -0.71 -19.01 -5.23
N SER A 5 -0.95 -19.10 -6.53
CA SER A 5 -1.22 -17.93 -7.36
C SER A 5 -2.72 -17.66 -7.47
N TYR A 6 -3.06 -16.42 -7.68
CA TYR A 6 -4.40 -15.99 -8.09
C TYR A 6 -4.32 -15.27 -9.44
N THR A 7 -5.42 -15.19 -10.15
CA THR A 7 -5.53 -14.52 -11.46
C THR A 7 -6.62 -13.46 -11.39
N LEU A 8 -6.36 -12.32 -12.02
CA LEU A 8 -7.37 -11.29 -12.18
C LEU A 8 -8.22 -11.61 -13.43
N GLU A 9 -9.51 -11.86 -13.24
CA GLU A 9 -10.44 -12.20 -14.33
C GLU A 9 -10.85 -10.98 -15.16
N ARG A 10 -10.70 -9.78 -14.61
CA ARG A 10 -11.05 -8.51 -15.27
C ARG A 10 -10.18 -7.34 -14.80
N GLY A 11 -10.17 -6.27 -15.57
CA GLY A 11 -9.74 -4.94 -15.16
C GLY A 11 -10.90 -4.08 -14.66
N ASN A 12 -10.63 -2.79 -14.48
CA ASN A 12 -11.64 -1.81 -14.08
C ASN A 12 -12.79 -1.74 -15.08
N THR A 13 -13.99 -1.42 -14.58
CA THR A 13 -15.18 -1.17 -15.40
C THR A 13 -14.93 0.00 -16.36
N PRO A 14 -15.20 -0.15 -17.67
CA PRO A 14 -15.09 0.96 -18.60
C PRO A 14 -15.94 2.16 -18.16
N ASN A 15 -15.38 3.37 -18.25
CA ASN A 15 -16.05 4.62 -17.86
C ASN A 15 -16.45 4.73 -16.37
N ILE A 16 -15.83 3.97 -15.49
CA ILE A 16 -16.01 4.18 -14.05
C ILE A 16 -15.64 5.62 -13.67
N HIS A 17 -16.26 6.12 -12.62
CA HIS A 17 -15.96 7.46 -12.12
C HIS A 17 -14.47 7.56 -11.72
N PRO A 18 -13.71 8.58 -12.18
CA PRO A 18 -12.25 8.67 -11.97
C PRO A 18 -11.79 8.60 -10.50
N LEU A 19 -12.64 9.04 -9.57
CA LEU A 19 -12.34 8.92 -8.13
C LEU A 19 -12.53 7.50 -7.57
N CYS A 20 -13.18 6.61 -8.30
CA CYS A 20 -13.42 5.22 -7.89
C CYS A 20 -12.43 4.23 -8.53
N GLU A 21 -11.68 4.67 -9.53
CA GLU A 21 -10.82 3.82 -10.37
C GLU A 21 -9.80 3.03 -9.53
N GLU A 22 -9.12 3.70 -8.62
CA GLU A 22 -8.14 3.05 -7.76
C GLU A 22 -8.80 2.09 -6.76
N LEU A 23 -9.91 2.49 -6.15
CA LEU A 23 -10.64 1.64 -5.22
C LEU A 23 -11.17 0.37 -5.92
N GLU A 24 -11.75 0.49 -7.11
CA GLU A 24 -12.22 -0.68 -7.86
C GLU A 24 -11.07 -1.64 -8.18
N SER A 25 -9.92 -1.13 -8.60
CA SER A 25 -8.73 -1.95 -8.82
C SER A 25 -8.33 -2.77 -7.59
N LYS A 26 -8.41 -2.18 -6.39
CA LYS A 26 -8.13 -2.89 -5.12
C LYS A 26 -9.20 -3.92 -4.78
N VAL A 27 -10.48 -3.60 -5.05
CA VAL A 27 -11.60 -4.53 -4.84
C VAL A 27 -11.48 -5.76 -5.74
N ILE A 28 -11.19 -5.56 -7.04
CA ILE A 28 -10.99 -6.67 -8.00
C ILE A 28 -9.87 -7.60 -7.53
N ARG A 29 -8.77 -7.04 -7.03
CA ARG A 29 -7.65 -7.82 -6.51
C ARG A 29 -8.01 -8.57 -5.22
N GLY A 30 -8.67 -7.88 -4.30
CA GLY A 30 -9.17 -8.49 -3.05
C GLY A 30 -10.14 -9.64 -3.32
N GLU A 31 -11.04 -9.49 -4.28
CA GLU A 31 -11.97 -10.54 -4.71
C GLU A 31 -11.22 -11.77 -5.24
N ALA A 32 -10.26 -11.57 -6.14
CA ALA A 32 -9.47 -12.68 -6.69
C ALA A 32 -8.71 -13.46 -5.60
N VAL A 33 -8.13 -12.75 -4.63
CA VAL A 33 -7.45 -13.37 -3.48
C VAL A 33 -8.46 -14.07 -2.57
N ALA A 34 -9.63 -13.49 -2.32
CA ALA A 34 -10.66 -14.11 -1.48
C ALA A 34 -11.20 -15.41 -2.10
N ILE A 35 -11.39 -15.45 -3.42
CA ILE A 35 -11.80 -16.68 -4.13
C ILE A 35 -10.73 -17.79 -3.93
N LYS A 36 -9.45 -17.46 -4.10
CA LYS A 36 -8.37 -18.43 -3.86
C LYS A 36 -8.28 -18.83 -2.40
N ALA A 37 -8.43 -17.92 -1.47
CA ALA A 37 -8.46 -18.19 -0.03
C ALA A 37 -9.62 -19.12 0.36
N LEU A 38 -10.80 -18.92 -0.23
CA LEU A 38 -11.95 -19.78 -0.02
C LEU A 38 -11.72 -21.22 -0.51
N GLU A 39 -11.12 -21.37 -1.70
CA GLU A 39 -10.68 -22.66 -2.23
C GLU A 39 -9.72 -23.37 -1.27
N LEU A 40 -8.70 -22.66 -0.78
CA LEU A 40 -7.75 -23.21 0.19
C LEU A 40 -8.44 -23.65 1.49
N LYS A 41 -9.35 -22.84 2.02
CA LYS A 41 -10.13 -23.17 3.21
C LYS A 41 -10.99 -24.42 3.01
N GLN A 42 -11.65 -24.55 1.85
CA GLN A 42 -12.43 -25.74 1.50
C GLN A 42 -11.56 -27.02 1.42
N ASN A 43 -10.31 -26.88 1.04
CA ASN A 43 -9.32 -27.95 1.03
C ASN A 43 -8.64 -28.17 2.41
N GLY A 44 -9.19 -27.58 3.47
CA GLY A 44 -8.72 -27.80 4.85
C GLY A 44 -7.55 -26.92 5.29
N PHE A 45 -7.12 -25.95 4.48
CA PHE A 45 -6.05 -25.04 4.88
C PHE A 45 -6.59 -23.95 5.83
N ILE A 46 -6.01 -23.85 7.01
CA ILE A 46 -6.29 -22.81 8.00
C ILE A 46 -4.96 -22.19 8.40
N PRO A 47 -4.74 -20.89 8.14
CA PRO A 47 -3.51 -20.23 8.57
C PRO A 47 -3.52 -19.93 10.07
N ASP A 48 -2.36 -19.90 10.71
CA ASP A 48 -2.21 -19.42 12.09
C ASP A 48 -2.16 -17.89 12.17
N LEU A 49 -1.69 -17.25 11.09
CA LEU A 49 -1.53 -15.80 10.95
C LEU A 49 -1.66 -15.44 9.48
N ILE A 50 -2.29 -14.31 9.20
CA ILE A 50 -2.29 -13.69 7.87
C ILE A 50 -1.38 -12.47 7.93
N LEU A 51 -0.34 -12.45 7.10
CA LEU A 51 0.56 -11.30 6.95
C LEU A 51 0.42 -10.74 5.54
N GLY A 52 0.23 -9.43 5.42
CA GLY A 52 0.18 -8.79 4.12
C GLY A 52 0.21 -7.26 4.15
N HIS A 53 0.34 -6.69 2.97
CA HIS A 53 0.33 -5.25 2.76
C HIS A 53 -1.10 -4.76 2.49
N PRO A 54 -1.67 -3.83 3.29
CA PRO A 54 -3.06 -3.41 3.14
C PRO A 54 -3.33 -2.58 1.89
N GLY A 55 -2.31 -1.93 1.33
CA GLY A 55 -2.45 -0.95 0.25
C GLY A 55 -2.67 -1.55 -1.16
N TRP A 56 -2.45 -2.84 -1.34
CA TRP A 56 -2.54 -3.46 -2.67
C TRP A 56 -3.89 -4.08 -2.98
N GLY A 57 -4.75 -4.30 -1.97
CA GLY A 57 -6.09 -4.84 -2.10
C GLY A 57 -6.23 -6.29 -1.63
N GLU A 58 -5.17 -7.09 -1.61
CA GLU A 58 -5.18 -8.52 -1.29
C GLU A 58 -5.76 -8.83 0.10
N MET A 59 -5.59 -7.90 1.05
CA MET A 59 -6.04 -8.08 2.43
C MET A 59 -7.54 -7.80 2.65
N LEU A 60 -8.24 -7.17 1.67
CA LEU A 60 -9.57 -6.58 1.85
C LEU A 60 -10.62 -7.55 2.40
N PHE A 61 -10.60 -8.81 1.97
CA PHE A 61 -11.68 -9.76 2.27
C PHE A 61 -11.21 -11.01 3.00
N LEU A 62 -9.95 -11.08 3.43
CA LEU A 62 -9.42 -12.26 4.10
C LEU A 62 -10.03 -12.50 5.48
N SER A 63 -10.45 -11.43 6.18
CA SER A 63 -11.20 -11.54 7.44
C SER A 63 -12.58 -12.17 7.27
N ASP A 64 -13.19 -12.04 6.08
CA ASP A 64 -14.47 -12.67 5.78
C ASP A 64 -14.33 -14.18 5.55
N ILE A 65 -13.15 -14.59 5.07
CA ILE A 65 -12.83 -16.01 4.86
C ILE A 65 -12.37 -16.66 6.17
N TRP A 66 -11.48 -16.02 6.92
CA TRP A 66 -10.92 -16.50 8.19
C TRP A 66 -11.13 -15.48 9.32
N PRO A 67 -12.35 -15.34 9.85
CA PRO A 67 -12.69 -14.27 10.81
C PRO A 67 -11.97 -14.40 12.17
N SER A 68 -11.50 -15.61 12.52
CA SER A 68 -10.82 -15.86 13.80
C SER A 68 -9.30 -15.80 13.69
N ILE A 69 -8.76 -15.64 12.49
CA ILE A 69 -7.32 -15.63 12.27
C ILE A 69 -6.76 -14.21 12.40
N PRO A 70 -5.75 -14.01 13.25
CA PRO A 70 -5.14 -12.70 13.42
C PRO A 70 -4.48 -12.23 12.12
N GLN A 71 -4.57 -10.92 11.88
CA GLN A 71 -3.96 -10.28 10.72
C GLN A 71 -2.89 -9.29 11.15
N LEU A 72 -1.68 -9.48 10.65
CA LEU A 72 -0.56 -8.56 10.79
C LEU A 72 -0.38 -7.79 9.48
N HIS A 73 -0.58 -6.49 9.52
CA HIS A 73 -0.45 -5.66 8.34
C HIS A 73 0.90 -4.94 8.30
N TYR A 74 1.59 -5.03 7.17
CA TYR A 74 2.75 -4.19 6.88
C TYR A 74 2.26 -2.87 6.30
N VAL A 75 2.20 -1.83 7.16
CA VAL A 75 1.57 -0.55 6.83
C VAL A 75 2.64 0.44 6.38
N GLU A 76 2.84 0.52 5.09
CA GLU A 76 3.83 1.36 4.46
C GLU A 76 3.27 2.71 4.00
N PHE A 77 2.05 2.72 3.46
CA PHE A 77 1.45 3.93 2.90
C PHE A 77 0.09 4.26 3.52
N PHE A 78 -0.04 5.54 3.89
CA PHE A 78 -1.32 6.16 4.16
C PHE A 78 -1.27 7.58 3.58
N HIS A 79 -2.06 7.83 2.56
CA HIS A 79 -1.99 9.05 1.76
C HIS A 79 -2.54 10.25 2.53
N GLY A 80 -1.83 11.35 2.50
CA GLY A 80 -2.26 12.64 3.05
C GLY A 80 -2.53 13.66 1.96
N VAL A 81 -3.14 14.78 2.37
CA VAL A 81 -3.46 15.88 1.46
C VAL A 81 -2.33 16.90 1.40
N ALA A 82 -1.57 17.06 2.49
CA ALA A 82 -0.47 18.02 2.60
C ALA A 82 0.64 17.45 3.50
N GLY A 83 1.89 17.78 3.20
CA GLY A 83 3.06 17.36 3.98
C GLY A 83 3.34 15.86 3.92
N THR A 84 2.92 15.19 2.87
CA THR A 84 3.03 13.74 2.67
C THR A 84 3.76 13.42 1.37
N ASP A 85 3.72 12.14 0.95
CA ASP A 85 4.28 11.65 -0.30
C ASP A 85 3.82 12.42 -1.55
N ASP A 86 2.55 12.84 -1.60
CA ASP A 86 1.98 13.60 -2.72
C ASP A 86 2.41 15.08 -2.75
N ASP A 87 3.12 15.58 -1.72
CA ASP A 87 3.49 16.99 -1.56
C ASP A 87 4.99 17.19 -1.23
N PHE A 88 5.77 16.14 -1.40
CA PHE A 88 7.18 16.12 -1.02
C PHE A 88 8.04 17.08 -1.87
N ASP A 89 7.73 17.21 -3.16
CA ASP A 89 8.46 18.08 -4.08
C ASP A 89 7.73 19.43 -4.26
N GLY A 90 8.06 20.39 -3.40
CA GLY A 90 7.50 21.76 -3.47
C GLY A 90 7.83 22.55 -4.75
N GLY A 91 8.68 22.03 -5.64
CA GLY A 91 9.03 22.64 -6.92
C GLY A 91 7.92 22.56 -7.98
N PHE A 92 6.91 21.71 -7.78
CA PHE A 92 5.80 21.48 -8.71
C PHE A 92 4.42 21.80 -8.11
N THR A 93 4.36 22.59 -7.05
CA THR A 93 3.09 22.97 -6.39
C THR A 93 2.25 23.87 -7.29
N THR A 94 1.39 23.26 -8.09
CA THR A 94 0.16 23.91 -8.54
C THR A 94 -0.83 23.90 -7.37
N GLU A 95 -1.66 24.93 -7.22
CA GLU A 95 -2.74 24.93 -6.22
C GLU A 95 -3.58 23.67 -6.37
N LYS A 96 -3.62 22.84 -5.30
CA LYS A 96 -4.40 21.58 -5.31
C LYS A 96 -5.89 21.91 -5.38
N SER A 97 -6.55 21.34 -6.36
CA SER A 97 -8.00 21.42 -6.50
C SER A 97 -8.72 20.60 -5.44
N TRP A 98 -10.03 20.87 -5.24
CA TRP A 98 -10.85 20.00 -4.38
C TRP A 98 -10.84 18.54 -4.85
N MET A 99 -10.69 18.31 -6.16
CA MET A 99 -10.65 16.95 -6.74
C MET A 99 -9.37 16.21 -6.37
N ASP A 100 -8.23 16.90 -6.29
CA ASP A 100 -6.97 16.29 -5.84
C ASP A 100 -7.06 15.88 -4.37
N ASN A 101 -7.67 16.72 -3.54
CA ASN A 101 -7.95 16.42 -2.15
C ASN A 101 -8.92 15.24 -2.00
N ALA A 102 -9.96 15.17 -2.82
CA ALA A 102 -10.90 14.05 -2.84
C ALA A 102 -10.22 12.75 -3.26
N ARG A 103 -9.34 12.81 -4.26
CA ARG A 103 -8.57 11.65 -4.74
C ARG A 103 -7.65 11.12 -3.63
N ALA A 104 -6.89 11.98 -2.95
CA ALA A 104 -6.02 11.58 -1.84
C ALA A 104 -6.80 10.88 -0.71
N ARG A 105 -8.00 11.37 -0.36
CA ARG A 105 -8.85 10.70 0.63
C ARG A 105 -9.36 9.35 0.15
N LEU A 106 -9.78 9.24 -1.11
CA LEU A 106 -10.32 7.99 -1.66
C LEU A 106 -9.24 6.93 -1.90
N LYS A 107 -7.99 7.33 -2.11
CA LYS A 107 -6.84 6.40 -2.09
C LYS A 107 -6.75 5.63 -0.77
N ASN A 108 -7.23 6.19 0.34
CA ASN A 108 -7.21 5.53 1.64
C ASN A 108 -8.47 4.70 1.94
N ALA A 109 -9.47 4.65 1.07
CA ALA A 109 -10.73 3.96 1.38
C ALA A 109 -10.51 2.47 1.73
N HIS A 110 -9.72 1.76 0.93
CA HIS A 110 -9.37 0.36 1.19
C HIS A 110 -8.39 0.22 2.37
N ASN A 111 -7.45 1.17 2.56
CA ASN A 111 -6.55 1.19 3.70
C ASN A 111 -7.33 1.31 5.01
N LEU A 112 -8.31 2.23 5.08
CA LEU A 112 -9.16 2.41 6.28
C LEU A 112 -9.93 1.14 6.62
N SER A 113 -10.48 0.43 5.61
CA SER A 113 -11.13 -0.86 5.80
C SER A 113 -10.16 -1.89 6.40
N ASN A 114 -9.00 -2.05 5.80
CA ASN A 114 -7.97 -2.99 6.25
C ASN A 114 -7.44 -2.66 7.64
N LEU A 115 -7.12 -1.39 7.92
CA LEU A 115 -6.64 -0.95 9.22
C LEU A 115 -7.67 -1.20 10.33
N ASN A 116 -8.96 -1.12 10.02
CA ASN A 116 -10.01 -1.43 10.99
C ASN A 116 -10.00 -2.91 11.39
N LEU A 117 -9.74 -3.80 10.44
CA LEU A 117 -9.78 -5.25 10.62
C LEU A 117 -8.45 -5.85 11.13
N MET A 118 -7.32 -5.15 10.98
CA MET A 118 -6.03 -5.67 11.42
C MET A 118 -5.95 -5.91 12.92
N SER A 119 -5.34 -7.01 13.32
CA SER A 119 -5.02 -7.30 14.72
C SER A 119 -3.85 -6.43 15.18
N HIS A 120 -2.81 -6.30 14.36
CA HIS A 120 -1.66 -5.43 14.61
C HIS A 120 -1.05 -4.95 13.30
N GLY A 121 -0.37 -3.81 13.31
CA GLY A 121 0.36 -3.25 12.20
C GLY A 121 1.86 -3.14 12.46
N VAL A 122 2.66 -3.22 11.40
CA VAL A 122 4.08 -2.87 11.42
C VAL A 122 4.28 -1.78 10.37
N SER A 123 4.94 -0.70 10.75
CA SER A 123 5.33 0.39 9.85
C SER A 123 6.86 0.50 9.82
N PRO A 124 7.50 0.66 8.66
CA PRO A 124 8.97 0.61 8.57
C PRO A 124 9.66 1.85 9.14
N THR A 125 8.96 2.99 9.24
CA THR A 125 9.54 4.24 9.75
C THR A 125 8.56 5.03 10.61
N TYR A 126 9.10 5.91 11.47
CA TYR A 126 8.28 6.86 12.23
C TYR A 126 7.53 7.85 11.34
N PHE A 127 8.06 8.19 10.17
CA PHE A 127 7.38 9.04 9.19
C PHE A 127 6.08 8.38 8.71
N GLN A 128 6.17 7.16 8.19
CA GLN A 128 5.01 6.42 7.70
C GLN A 128 4.00 6.13 8.81
N HIS A 129 4.47 5.73 9.99
CA HIS A 129 3.62 5.57 11.17
C HIS A 129 2.91 6.88 11.54
N GLY A 130 3.59 8.02 11.43
CA GLY A 130 3.06 9.35 11.72
C GLY A 130 1.88 9.76 10.85
N LEU A 131 1.76 9.19 9.63
CA LEU A 131 0.66 9.46 8.70
C LEU A 131 -0.65 8.75 9.06
N LEU A 132 -0.59 7.71 9.89
CA LEU A 132 -1.75 6.90 10.24
C LEU A 132 -2.76 7.68 11.10
N PRO A 133 -4.05 7.33 11.04
CA PRO A 133 -5.03 7.77 12.02
C PRO A 133 -4.62 7.37 13.44
N GLU A 134 -4.90 8.20 14.44
CA GLU A 134 -4.48 7.98 15.83
C GLU A 134 -4.92 6.62 16.39
N TRP A 135 -6.10 6.15 16.03
CA TRP A 135 -6.59 4.84 16.45
C TRP A 135 -5.79 3.67 15.83
N ALA A 136 -5.26 3.84 14.62
CA ALA A 136 -4.45 2.84 13.96
C ALA A 136 -3.00 2.86 14.49
N LYS A 137 -2.44 4.04 14.80
CA LYS A 137 -1.12 4.17 15.44
C LYS A 137 -1.00 3.34 16.70
N ARG A 138 -2.06 3.32 17.53
CA ARG A 138 -2.05 2.59 18.82
C ARG A 138 -1.86 1.09 18.70
N LYS A 139 -2.18 0.52 17.55
CA LYS A 139 -2.00 -0.91 17.25
C LYS A 139 -0.97 -1.17 16.15
N THR A 140 -0.06 -0.20 15.92
CA THR A 140 1.00 -0.31 14.93
C THR A 140 2.35 -0.05 15.58
N SER A 141 3.27 -0.99 15.45
CA SER A 141 4.66 -0.84 15.91
C SER A 141 5.54 -0.32 14.76
N VAL A 142 6.57 0.47 15.10
CA VAL A 142 7.59 0.86 14.13
C VAL A 142 8.73 -0.15 14.19
N ILE A 143 8.94 -0.88 13.09
CA ILE A 143 10.01 -1.86 12.94
C ILE A 143 10.65 -1.63 11.57
N HIS A 144 11.88 -1.15 11.57
CA HIS A 144 12.64 -0.89 10.35
C HIS A 144 12.99 -2.20 9.62
N ASP A 145 12.93 -2.18 8.28
CA ASP A 145 13.19 -3.36 7.44
C ASP A 145 14.62 -3.92 7.57
N GLY A 146 15.51 -3.08 8.07
CA GLY A 146 16.92 -3.40 8.15
C GLY A 146 17.65 -3.16 6.82
N ILE A 147 18.94 -2.97 6.93
CA ILE A 147 19.87 -2.92 5.79
C ILE A 147 21.14 -3.68 6.16
N ASP A 148 21.75 -4.31 5.17
CA ASP A 148 23.05 -4.91 5.36
C ASP A 148 24.14 -3.81 5.35
N THR A 149 24.55 -3.40 6.56
CA THR A 149 25.57 -2.35 6.75
C THR A 149 27.00 -2.80 6.39
N SER A 150 27.21 -4.09 6.15
CA SER A 150 28.50 -4.58 5.63
C SER A 150 28.67 -4.22 4.14
N ILE A 151 27.55 -4.16 3.41
CA ILE A 151 27.48 -3.81 1.99
C ILE A 151 27.16 -2.32 1.81
N LEU A 152 26.10 -1.84 2.47
CA LEU A 152 25.62 -0.46 2.39
C LEU A 152 26.26 0.41 3.47
N ARG A 153 27.39 1.01 3.16
CA ARG A 153 28.15 1.87 4.06
C ARG A 153 28.60 3.14 3.37
N THR A 154 28.87 4.16 4.16
CA THR A 154 29.45 5.42 3.65
C THR A 154 30.77 5.15 2.95
N LYS A 155 30.93 5.71 1.76
CA LYS A 155 32.15 5.68 0.96
C LYS A 155 32.56 7.11 0.69
N THR A 156 33.75 7.50 1.20
CA THR A 156 34.24 8.89 1.15
C THR A 156 34.53 9.40 -0.26
N ASP A 157 34.78 8.49 -1.20
CA ASP A 157 35.07 8.77 -2.61
C ASP A 157 33.89 8.45 -3.54
N ALA A 158 32.68 8.23 -2.98
CA ALA A 158 31.51 8.00 -3.78
C ALA A 158 31.13 9.23 -4.60
N SER A 159 30.90 9.04 -5.89
CA SER A 159 30.46 10.08 -6.81
C SER A 159 29.36 9.58 -7.72
N ILE A 160 28.45 10.49 -8.09
CA ILE A 160 27.40 10.23 -9.08
C ILE A 160 27.68 11.11 -10.30
N THR A 161 27.82 10.49 -11.45
CA THR A 161 27.94 11.21 -12.72
C THR A 161 26.57 11.35 -13.37
N LEU A 162 26.04 12.55 -13.44
CA LEU A 162 24.80 12.86 -14.16
C LEU A 162 25.13 13.19 -15.61
N LYS A 163 24.56 12.43 -16.56
CA LYS A 163 24.65 12.71 -17.99
C LYS A 163 23.33 13.38 -18.42
N PHE A 164 23.40 14.64 -18.81
CA PHE A 164 22.29 15.35 -19.42
C PHE A 164 22.38 15.19 -20.93
N SER A 165 21.37 14.59 -21.58
CA SER A 165 21.22 14.69 -23.02
C SER A 165 20.74 16.11 -23.34
N GLN A 166 21.52 16.88 -24.11
CA GLN A 166 21.06 18.16 -24.64
C GLN A 166 19.85 17.89 -25.56
N ILE A 167 18.68 18.34 -25.14
CA ILE A 167 17.53 18.46 -26.05
C ILE A 167 17.84 19.65 -26.94
N SER A 168 18.26 19.38 -28.18
CA SER A 168 18.38 20.42 -29.21
C SER A 168 16.99 20.93 -29.52
N SER A 169 16.59 22.04 -28.93
CA SER A 169 15.46 22.83 -29.45
C SER A 169 15.90 23.41 -30.79
N LYS A 170 15.48 22.80 -31.90
CA LYS A 170 15.43 23.53 -33.17
C LYS A 170 14.31 24.54 -33.05
N LEU A 171 14.70 25.82 -33.09
CA LEU A 171 13.83 26.96 -33.39
C LEU A 171 13.26 26.83 -34.81
#